data_620221105ec1e7719db4c3db30e02ccb
#
_entry.id   620221105ec1e7719db4c3db30e02ccb
#
_cell.length_a   1.000
_cell.length_b   1.000
_cell.length_c   1.000
_cell.angle_alpha   90.00
_cell.angle_beta   90.00
_cell.angle_gamma   90.00
#
_symmetry.space_group_name_H-M   'P 1'
#
loop_
_entity.id
_entity.type
_entity.pdbx_description
1 polymer ?
#
loop_
_entity_poly.entity_id
_entity_poly.type
_entity_poly.pdbx_seq_one_letter_code
_entity_poly.pdbx_strand_id
1 'polypeptide(L)'
;MSERGPEVVTPQQEAAKPAPVDRAPKFTAAPGEDGTPPVIGEMPVIMALRRVKDPELNLNVVDLGLIYAIKVEGPKVSVDMSLTSPGCPSGPEIMTDVEKQLRALPDVADVAVNLVWAPYWTPERIEPRVRAYLGM
;
A
#
# COMPACT_ATOMS: atom_id res chain seq x y z
N MET A 1 -2.67 31.51 -32.58
CA MET A 1 -2.46 30.99 -32.33
C MET A 1 -2.32 30.63 -31.70
N SER A 2 -2.46 30.55 -31.70
CA SER A 2 -2.23 30.06 -31.21
C SER A 2 -2.05 29.79 -30.57
N GLU A 3 -2.22 29.74 -30.66
CA GLU A 3 -1.90 29.33 -30.12
C GLU A 3 -1.71 28.97 -29.36
N ARG A 4 -1.85 28.89 -29.47
CA ARG A 4 -1.47 28.23 -28.72
C ARG A 4 -1.45 27.91 -27.91
N GLY A 5 -1.71 27.95 -28.03
CA GLY A 5 -1.54 27.45 -27.44
C GLY A 5 -1.54 26.86 -26.59
N PRO A 6 -1.65 26.40 -26.60
CA PRO A 6 -1.48 25.62 -25.78
C PRO A 6 -1.03 25.09 -25.01
N GLU A 7 -0.79 25.10 -25.21
CA GLU A 7 -0.26 24.55 -24.71
C GLU A 7 0.26 24.39 -23.81
N VAL A 8 0.25 24.50 -24.27
CA VAL A 8 1.05 24.25 -23.59
C VAL A 8 1.31 24.37 -22.29
N VAL A 9 1.65 24.58 -22.25
CA VAL A 9 1.50 24.91 -20.96
C VAL A 9 0.69 24.03 -20.08
N THR A 10 -0.25 23.43 -20.61
CA THR A 10 -1.07 22.49 -19.90
C THR A 10 -0.28 21.46 -19.10
N PRO A 11 0.79 20.90 -19.59
CA PRO A 11 1.60 19.98 -18.78
C PRO A 11 2.14 20.59 -17.52
N GLN A 12 2.46 21.87 -17.58
CA GLN A 12 2.97 22.55 -16.40
C GLN A 12 1.92 22.74 -15.36
N GLN A 13 0.69 22.98 -15.79
CA GLN A 13 -0.40 23.07 -14.85
C GLN A 13 -0.61 21.74 -14.14
N GLU A 14 -0.43 20.65 -14.84
CA GLU A 14 -0.53 19.36 -14.22
C GLU A 14 0.55 19.16 -13.19
N ALA A 15 1.75 19.64 -13.47
CA ALA A 15 2.83 19.53 -12.52
C ALA A 15 2.56 20.36 -11.28
N ALA A 16 1.97 21.54 -11.48
CA ALA A 16 1.66 22.42 -10.36
C ALA A 16 0.52 21.88 -9.52
N LYS A 17 -0.35 21.10 -10.14
CA LYS A 17 -1.53 20.60 -9.47
C LYS A 17 -1.76 19.14 -9.86
N PRO A 18 -0.87 18.28 -9.41
CA PRO A 18 -0.96 16.87 -9.80
C PRO A 18 -2.23 16.23 -9.26
N ALA A 19 -2.63 15.16 -9.92
CA ALA A 19 -3.74 14.37 -9.43
C ALA A 19 -3.39 13.81 -8.06
N PRO A 20 -4.39 13.65 -7.20
CA PRO A 20 -4.14 13.04 -5.90
C PRO A 20 -3.51 11.66 -6.05
N VAL A 21 -2.58 11.36 -5.17
CA VAL A 21 -1.99 10.04 -5.12
C VAL A 21 -2.97 9.10 -4.45
N ASP A 22 -3.26 7.99 -5.12
CA ASP A 22 -4.13 6.97 -4.55
C ASP A 22 -3.33 6.16 -3.55
N ARG A 23 -3.46 6.48 -2.29
CA ARG A 23 -2.72 5.82 -1.23
C ARG A 23 -3.53 4.71 -0.55
N ALA A 24 -4.79 4.58 -0.87
CA ALA A 24 -5.60 3.50 -0.34
C ALA A 24 -5.28 2.23 -1.10
N PRO A 25 -5.07 1.11 -0.40
CA PRO A 25 -4.78 -0.14 -1.11
C PRO A 25 -6.01 -0.61 -1.89
N LYS A 26 -5.76 -1.20 -3.04
CA LYS A 26 -6.82 -1.84 -3.79
C LYS A 26 -7.14 -3.17 -3.12
N PHE A 27 -8.40 -3.36 -2.78
CA PHE A 27 -8.82 -4.59 -2.15
C PHE A 27 -9.68 -5.41 -3.11
N THR A 28 -9.34 -6.68 -3.29
CA THR A 28 -10.16 -7.61 -4.06
C THR A 28 -10.35 -8.89 -3.25
N ALA A 29 -11.52 -9.49 -3.40
CA ALA A 29 -11.83 -10.75 -2.74
C ALA A 29 -12.54 -11.65 -3.74
N ALA A 30 -12.14 -12.92 -3.76
CA ALA A 30 -12.69 -13.89 -4.69
C ALA A 30 -12.61 -15.28 -4.07
N PRO A 31 -13.43 -16.22 -4.55
CA PRO A 31 -13.29 -17.61 -4.11
C PRO A 31 -11.93 -18.16 -4.50
N GLY A 32 -11.42 -19.09 -3.71
CA GLY A 32 -10.22 -19.82 -4.05
C GLY A 32 -10.42 -20.75 -5.22
N GLU A 33 -9.35 -21.41 -5.63
CA GLU A 33 -9.42 -22.32 -6.78
C GLU A 33 -10.38 -23.48 -6.53
N ASP A 34 -10.51 -23.87 -5.28
CA ASP A 34 -11.41 -24.98 -4.90
C ASP A 34 -12.82 -24.49 -4.61
N GLY A 35 -13.14 -23.23 -4.87
CA GLY A 35 -14.44 -22.67 -4.61
C GLY A 35 -14.65 -22.16 -3.20
N THR A 36 -13.64 -22.23 -2.35
CA THR A 36 -13.75 -21.71 -0.99
C THR A 36 -13.98 -20.20 -1.03
N PRO A 37 -15.01 -19.69 -0.36
CA PRO A 37 -15.22 -18.23 -0.33
C PRO A 37 -14.08 -17.51 0.36
N PRO A 38 -13.91 -16.21 0.06
CA PRO A 38 -12.88 -15.45 0.77
C PRO A 38 -13.16 -15.47 2.27
N VAL A 39 -12.12 -15.80 3.04
CA VAL A 39 -12.31 -16.06 4.48
C VAL A 39 -12.27 -14.81 5.33
N ILE A 40 -11.89 -13.67 4.75
CA ILE A 40 -11.69 -12.45 5.52
C ILE A 40 -11.94 -11.24 4.64
N GLY A 41 -12.46 -10.18 5.24
CA GLY A 41 -12.73 -8.94 4.52
C GLY A 41 -11.59 -7.94 4.66
N GLU A 42 -11.80 -6.75 4.11
CA GLU A 42 -10.77 -5.73 4.04
C GLU A 42 -10.36 -5.23 5.42
N MET A 43 -11.31 -4.90 6.27
CA MET A 43 -10.98 -4.24 7.54
C MET A 43 -10.10 -5.08 8.46
N PRO A 44 -10.37 -6.37 8.66
CA PRO A 44 -9.46 -7.15 9.50
C PRO A 44 -8.04 -7.22 8.95
N VAL A 45 -7.89 -7.24 7.63
CA VAL A 45 -6.56 -7.24 7.02
C VAL A 45 -5.87 -5.89 7.27
N ILE A 46 -6.58 -4.80 7.06
CA ILE A 46 -6.03 -3.46 7.31
C ILE A 46 -5.62 -3.31 8.77
N MET A 47 -6.45 -3.78 9.68
CA MET A 47 -6.14 -3.69 11.11
C MET A 47 -4.89 -4.48 11.46
N ALA A 48 -4.71 -5.64 10.86
CA ALA A 48 -3.50 -6.43 11.07
C ALA A 48 -2.28 -5.69 10.54
N LEU A 49 -2.40 -5.10 9.35
CA LEU A 49 -1.29 -4.38 8.74
C LEU A 49 -0.91 -3.13 9.53
N ARG A 50 -1.85 -2.51 10.23
CA ARG A 50 -1.55 -1.36 11.07
C ARG A 50 -0.67 -1.71 12.27
N ARG A 51 -0.49 -2.98 12.55
CA ARG A 51 0.43 -3.42 13.61
C ARG A 51 1.87 -3.49 13.15
N VAL A 52 2.11 -3.36 11.84
CA VAL A 52 3.44 -3.43 11.27
C VAL A 52 3.97 -2.02 11.11
N LYS A 53 5.10 -1.73 11.73
CA LYS A 53 5.67 -0.39 11.70
C LYS A 53 7.04 -0.39 11.04
N ASP A 54 7.31 0.71 10.34
CA ASP A 54 8.66 1.00 9.87
C ASP A 54 9.46 1.50 11.07
N PRO A 55 10.53 0.79 11.46
CA PRO A 55 11.26 1.17 12.67
C PRO A 55 11.99 2.51 12.55
N GLU A 56 12.28 2.95 11.34
CA GLU A 56 12.97 4.23 11.15
C GLU A 56 12.03 5.41 11.32
N LEU A 57 10.79 5.27 10.86
CA LEU A 57 9.81 6.34 10.93
C LEU A 57 8.83 6.17 12.07
N ASN A 58 8.78 4.99 12.66
CA ASN A 58 7.85 4.64 13.74
C ASN A 58 6.40 4.86 13.34
N LEU A 59 6.09 4.59 12.08
CA LEU A 59 4.75 4.70 11.52
C LEU A 59 4.36 3.38 10.91
N ASN A 60 3.06 3.08 10.96
CA ASN A 60 2.61 1.81 10.39
C ASN A 60 2.57 1.86 8.88
N VAL A 61 2.68 0.70 8.26
CA VAL A 61 2.82 0.60 6.81
C VAL A 61 1.58 1.07 6.06
N VAL A 62 0.41 1.01 6.68
CA VAL A 62 -0.83 1.50 6.04
C VAL A 62 -0.81 3.02 5.96
N ASP A 63 -0.51 3.69 7.08
CA ASP A 63 -0.46 5.15 7.11
C ASP A 63 0.66 5.69 6.23
N LEU A 64 1.74 4.93 6.08
CA LEU A 64 2.83 5.32 5.19
C LEU A 64 2.48 5.15 3.71
N GLY A 65 1.37 4.49 3.41
CA GLY A 65 0.98 4.26 2.02
C GLY A 65 1.84 3.22 1.33
N LEU A 66 2.41 2.28 2.08
CA LEU A 66 3.25 1.24 1.51
C LEU A 66 2.47 0.04 1.00
N ILE A 67 1.20 -0.09 1.39
CA ILE A 67 0.37 -1.22 0.97
C ILE A 67 -0.36 -0.80 -0.30
N TYR A 68 -0.04 -1.45 -1.41
CA TYR A 68 -0.59 -1.08 -2.72
C TYR A 68 -1.83 -1.90 -3.08
N ALA A 69 -1.84 -3.18 -2.74
CA ALA A 69 -2.97 -4.04 -3.08
C ALA A 69 -3.09 -5.17 -2.07
N ILE A 70 -4.33 -5.56 -1.81
CA ILE A 70 -4.64 -6.71 -0.96
C ILE A 70 -5.58 -7.59 -1.75
N LYS A 71 -5.25 -8.86 -1.88
CA LYS A 71 -6.07 -9.79 -2.62
C LYS A 71 -6.35 -11.01 -1.72
N VAL A 72 -7.63 -11.30 -1.54
CA VAL A 72 -8.05 -12.47 -0.78
C VAL A 72 -8.68 -13.46 -1.75
N GLU A 73 -8.11 -14.66 -1.82
CA GLU A 73 -8.64 -15.73 -2.65
C GLU A 73 -8.89 -16.94 -1.74
N GLY A 74 -10.14 -17.18 -1.39
CA GLY A 74 -10.44 -18.22 -0.43
C GLY A 74 -9.65 -18.00 0.86
N PRO A 75 -8.87 -18.99 1.30
CA PRO A 75 -8.10 -18.85 2.54
C PRO A 75 -6.74 -18.19 2.37
N LYS A 76 -6.42 -17.70 1.16
CA LYS A 76 -5.12 -17.11 0.86
C LYS A 76 -5.20 -15.59 0.81
N VAL A 77 -4.28 -14.92 1.47
CA VAL A 77 -4.17 -13.46 1.44
C VAL A 77 -2.85 -13.09 0.78
N SER A 78 -2.91 -12.25 -0.25
CA SER A 78 -1.74 -11.72 -0.92
C SER A 78 -1.69 -10.21 -0.74
N VAL A 79 -0.51 -9.68 -0.48
CA VAL A 79 -0.33 -8.24 -0.31
C VAL A 79 0.80 -7.78 -1.20
N ASP A 80 0.53 -6.76 -2.00
CA ASP A 80 1.56 -6.06 -2.76
C ASP A 80 1.95 -4.82 -1.97
N MET A 81 3.20 -4.70 -1.63
CA MET A 81 3.68 -3.57 -0.85
C MET A 81 4.99 -3.04 -1.40
N SER A 82 5.30 -1.81 -1.06
CA SER A 82 6.55 -1.19 -1.42
C SER A 82 7.31 -0.79 -0.15
N LEU A 83 8.48 -0.21 -0.35
CA LEU A 83 9.29 0.35 0.73
C LEU A 83 9.57 1.79 0.41
N THR A 84 9.97 2.57 1.42
CA THR A 84 10.24 3.99 1.22
C THR A 84 11.45 4.23 0.34
N SER A 85 12.37 3.26 0.27
CA SER A 85 13.49 3.34 -0.68
C SER A 85 14.02 1.95 -0.93
N PRO A 86 14.67 1.72 -2.09
CA PRO A 86 15.26 0.42 -2.41
C PRO A 86 16.34 -0.01 -1.45
N GLY A 87 17.01 0.95 -0.80
CA GLY A 87 18.08 0.64 0.13
C GLY A 87 17.63 0.54 1.58
N CYS A 88 16.33 0.40 1.82
CA CYS A 88 15.82 0.34 3.18
C CYS A 88 16.37 -0.90 3.91
N PRO A 89 17.18 -0.72 4.96
CA PRO A 89 17.78 -1.87 5.64
C PRO A 89 16.76 -2.68 6.42
N SER A 90 15.62 -2.08 6.73
CA SER A 90 14.57 -2.75 7.50
C SER A 90 13.55 -3.45 6.61
N GLY A 91 13.73 -3.39 5.27
CA GLY A 91 12.76 -3.95 4.35
C GLY A 91 12.40 -5.41 4.61
N PRO A 92 13.38 -6.31 4.68
CA PRO A 92 13.06 -7.71 4.93
C PRO A 92 12.35 -7.93 6.27
N GLU A 93 12.71 -7.17 7.27
CA GLU A 93 12.09 -7.25 8.59
C GLU A 93 10.63 -6.82 8.54
N ILE A 94 10.36 -5.73 7.83
CA ILE A 94 9.00 -5.21 7.66
C ILE A 94 8.16 -6.25 6.92
N MET A 95 8.66 -6.81 5.84
CA MET A 95 7.93 -7.80 5.05
C MET A 95 7.65 -9.06 5.86
N THR A 96 8.62 -9.50 6.65
CA THR A 96 8.43 -10.65 7.53
C THR A 96 7.33 -10.39 8.55
N ASP A 97 7.31 -9.18 9.10
CA ASP A 97 6.30 -8.82 10.08
C ASP A 97 4.91 -8.74 9.45
N VAL A 98 4.82 -8.24 8.22
CA VAL A 98 3.56 -8.24 7.48
C VAL A 98 3.04 -9.68 7.34
N GLU A 99 3.90 -10.58 6.91
CA GLU A 99 3.50 -11.98 6.77
C GLU A 99 3.04 -12.55 8.09
N LYS A 100 3.78 -12.28 9.16
CA LYS A 100 3.47 -12.80 10.47
C LYS A 100 2.11 -12.32 10.97
N GLN A 101 1.84 -11.03 10.82
CA GLN A 101 0.57 -10.48 11.27
C GLN A 101 -0.61 -11.05 10.48
N LEU A 102 -0.43 -11.25 9.19
CA LEU A 102 -1.50 -11.81 8.37
C LEU A 102 -1.73 -13.28 8.66
N ARG A 103 -0.68 -14.04 8.92
CA ARG A 103 -0.83 -15.45 9.27
C ARG A 103 -1.51 -15.65 10.62
N ALA A 104 -1.48 -14.64 11.47
CA ALA A 104 -2.13 -14.72 12.78
C ALA A 104 -3.64 -14.50 12.70
N LEU A 105 -4.16 -14.10 11.53
CA LEU A 105 -5.60 -13.90 11.37
C LEU A 105 -6.33 -15.22 11.29
N PRO A 106 -7.53 -15.33 11.89
CA PRO A 106 -8.30 -16.57 11.85
C PRO A 106 -8.66 -16.93 10.40
N ASP A 107 -8.68 -18.20 10.13
CA ASP A 107 -9.10 -18.77 8.84
C ASP A 107 -8.17 -18.48 7.68
N VAL A 108 -7.12 -17.70 7.86
CA VAL A 108 -6.12 -17.49 6.82
C VAL A 108 -5.17 -18.67 6.82
N ALA A 109 -5.11 -19.38 5.69
CA ALA A 109 -4.28 -20.56 5.57
C ALA A 109 -2.95 -20.28 4.87
N ASP A 110 -2.90 -19.25 4.04
CA ASP A 110 -1.68 -18.96 3.28
C ASP A 110 -1.54 -17.45 3.09
N VAL A 111 -0.29 -16.98 3.05
CA VAL A 111 0.01 -15.57 2.91
C VAL A 111 1.14 -15.39 1.92
N ALA A 112 0.98 -14.45 1.01
CA ALA A 112 2.05 -14.06 0.10
C ALA A 112 2.26 -12.56 0.22
N VAL A 113 3.51 -12.14 0.38
CA VAL A 113 3.88 -10.73 0.43
C VAL A 113 4.80 -10.46 -0.74
N ASN A 114 4.38 -9.55 -1.60
CA ASN A 114 5.11 -9.22 -2.82
C ASN A 114 5.65 -7.81 -2.73
N LEU A 115 6.93 -7.63 -3.02
CA LEU A 115 7.54 -6.32 -3.05
C LEU A 115 7.41 -5.76 -4.46
N VAL A 116 6.82 -4.57 -4.57
CA VAL A 116 6.62 -3.92 -5.86
C VAL A 116 7.20 -2.51 -5.81
N TRP A 117 7.73 -2.06 -6.93
CA TRP A 117 8.38 -0.75 -7.01
C TRP A 117 7.65 0.21 -7.94
N ALA A 118 6.57 -0.24 -8.57
CA ALA A 118 5.80 0.61 -9.49
C ALA A 118 4.35 0.70 -8.99
N PRO A 119 3.83 1.91 -8.77
CA PRO A 119 4.57 3.18 -8.83
C PRO A 119 5.52 3.32 -7.65
N TYR A 120 6.57 4.12 -7.82
CA TYR A 120 7.47 4.40 -6.71
C TYR A 120 6.72 5.05 -5.57
N TRP A 121 7.07 4.65 -4.37
CA TRP A 121 6.54 5.31 -3.18
C TRP A 121 7.07 6.74 -3.10
N THR A 122 6.19 7.67 -2.73
CA THR A 122 6.57 9.05 -2.46
C THR A 122 5.88 9.50 -1.17
N PRO A 123 6.38 10.56 -0.52
CA PRO A 123 5.75 11.04 0.72
C PRO A 123 4.29 11.46 0.57
N GLU A 124 3.83 11.76 -0.65
CA GLU A 124 2.43 12.06 -0.86
C GLU A 124 1.51 10.88 -0.55
N ARG A 125 2.05 9.68 -0.49
CA ARG A 125 1.25 8.50 -0.14
C ARG A 125 1.03 8.37 1.35
N ILE A 126 1.75 9.13 2.16
CA ILE A 126 1.53 9.13 3.61
C ILE A 126 0.17 9.76 3.90
N GLU A 127 -0.54 9.19 4.87
CA GLU A 127 -1.83 9.70 5.28
C GLU A 127 -1.70 11.19 5.62
N PRO A 128 -2.59 12.08 5.11
CA PRO A 128 -2.38 13.53 5.26
C PRO A 128 -2.22 14.01 6.69
N ARG A 129 -2.94 13.44 7.63
CA ARG A 129 -2.80 13.84 9.04
C ARG A 129 -1.42 13.50 9.58
N VAL A 130 -0.89 12.37 9.13
CA VAL A 130 0.44 11.94 9.56
C VAL A 130 1.49 12.83 8.94
N ARG A 131 1.33 13.21 7.66
CA ARG A 131 2.25 14.14 7.03
C ARG A 131 2.30 15.46 7.77
N ALA A 132 1.15 15.98 8.14
CA ALA A 132 1.08 17.23 8.89
C ALA A 132 1.82 17.10 10.21
N TYR A 133 1.68 15.98 10.89
CA TYR A 133 2.37 15.72 12.14
C TYR A 133 3.89 15.69 11.94
N LEU A 134 4.35 15.17 10.82
CA LEU A 134 5.77 15.10 10.51
C LEU A 134 6.35 16.40 10.00
N GLY A 135 5.51 17.40 9.74
CA GLY A 135 5.97 18.68 9.21
C GLY A 135 6.25 18.66 7.73
N MET A 136 5.62 17.76 7.01
CA MET A 136 5.85 17.61 5.57
C MET A 136 4.86 18.36 4.72
#